data_821a5290727a719808c124b2769a1a5f
#
_entry.id   821a5290727a719808c124b2769a1a5f
#
_cell.length_a   1.000
_cell.length_b   1.000
_cell.length_c   1.000
_cell.angle_alpha   90.00
_cell.angle_beta   90.00
_cell.angle_gamma   90.00
#
_symmetry.space_group_name_H-M   'P 1'
#
loop_
_entity.id
_entity.type
_entity.pdbx_description
1 polymer ?
#
loop_
_entity_poly.entity_id
_entity_poly.type
_entity_poly.pdbx_seq_one_letter_code
_entity_poly.pdbx_strand_id
1 'polypeptide(L)'
;ALFAVHDIGNACGAEEKASELIEAIRTELDHVPDEPPLRAAYLIWREPWMSVGRDTYIHSVLSHWKLENVFSDKTRYPKTTLAELKEKQPDVILLSSEPYPFKEKHVNEVGSRCPDSRVLPVDGEWFSWYGSRMLPAFRKLNAFRKAIG
;
A
#
# COMPACT_ATOMS: atom_id res chain seq x y z
N ALA A 1 -9.55 11.60 -2.08
CA ALA A 1 -10.36 10.39 -2.37
C ALA A 1 -11.80 10.52 -1.85
N LEU A 2 -12.03 10.87 -0.56
CA LEU A 2 -13.38 10.99 0.02
C LEU A 2 -14.24 12.07 -0.65
N PHE A 3 -13.66 13.20 -1.07
CA PHE A 3 -14.38 14.22 -1.84
C PHE A 3 -14.99 13.66 -3.14
N ALA A 4 -14.29 12.78 -3.85
CA ALA A 4 -14.83 12.17 -5.05
C ALA A 4 -16.05 11.28 -4.78
N VAL A 5 -16.10 10.59 -3.64
CA VAL A 5 -17.27 9.81 -3.22
C VAL A 5 -18.47 10.72 -2.96
N HIS A 6 -18.25 11.84 -2.28
CA HIS A 6 -19.27 12.86 -2.01
C HIS A 6 -19.81 13.47 -3.31
N ASP A 7 -18.92 13.91 -4.21
CA ASP A 7 -19.30 14.56 -5.47
C ASP A 7 -20.08 13.62 -6.40
N ILE A 8 -19.68 12.34 -6.48
CA ILE A 8 -20.41 11.31 -7.22
C ILE A 8 -21.77 11.06 -6.57
N GLY A 9 -21.83 10.97 -5.24
CA GLY A 9 -23.10 10.81 -4.52
C GLY A 9 -24.09 11.92 -4.85
N ASN A 10 -23.67 13.16 -4.79
CA ASN A 10 -24.48 14.33 -5.15
C ASN A 10 -24.92 14.28 -6.62
N ALA A 11 -24.02 13.98 -7.55
CA ALA A 11 -24.34 13.91 -8.96
C ALA A 11 -25.34 12.80 -9.31
N CYS A 12 -25.40 11.74 -8.51
CA CYS A 12 -26.28 10.59 -8.71
C CYS A 12 -27.56 10.62 -7.85
N GLY A 13 -27.78 11.65 -7.03
CA GLY A 13 -28.90 11.70 -6.09
C GLY A 13 -28.84 10.60 -5.02
N ALA A 14 -27.61 10.28 -4.57
CA ALA A 14 -27.33 9.22 -3.60
C ALA A 14 -26.51 9.74 -2.40
N GLU A 15 -26.80 10.97 -1.96
CA GLU A 15 -26.05 11.71 -0.95
C GLU A 15 -26.00 10.96 0.38
N GLU A 16 -27.10 10.36 0.81
CA GLU A 16 -27.20 9.62 2.06
C GLU A 16 -26.26 8.40 2.04
N LYS A 17 -26.29 7.60 0.96
CA LYS A 17 -25.41 6.44 0.79
C LYS A 17 -23.93 6.84 0.69
N ALA A 18 -23.64 7.96 0.04
CA ALA A 18 -22.28 8.48 -0.05
C ALA A 18 -21.78 8.91 1.33
N SER A 19 -22.62 9.56 2.13
CA SER A 19 -22.29 9.98 3.50
C SER A 19 -22.05 8.77 4.41
N GLU A 20 -22.90 7.76 4.37
CA GLU A 20 -22.73 6.51 5.12
C GLU A 20 -21.40 5.81 4.75
N LEU A 21 -21.08 5.73 3.45
CA LEU A 21 -19.83 5.14 2.97
C LEU A 21 -18.61 5.94 3.45
N ILE A 22 -18.68 7.27 3.40
CA ILE A 22 -17.60 8.15 3.87
C ILE A 22 -17.35 7.94 5.38
N GLU A 23 -18.39 7.89 6.19
CA GLU A 23 -18.27 7.65 7.63
C GLU A 23 -17.71 6.26 7.93
N ALA A 24 -18.15 5.24 7.21
CA ALA A 24 -17.60 3.90 7.35
C ALA A 24 -16.10 3.84 6.99
N ILE A 25 -15.68 4.54 5.92
CA ILE A 25 -14.27 4.64 5.54
C ILE A 25 -13.45 5.40 6.60
N ARG A 26 -13.99 6.51 7.14
CA ARG A 26 -13.33 7.26 8.22
C ARG A 26 -13.13 6.41 9.45
N THR A 27 -14.15 5.65 9.84
CA THR A 27 -14.07 4.72 10.96
C THR A 27 -12.90 3.74 10.79
N GLU A 28 -12.70 3.17 9.60
CA GLU A 28 -11.58 2.27 9.35
C GLU A 28 -10.22 2.99 9.37
N LEU A 29 -10.16 4.23 8.91
CA LEU A 29 -8.96 5.06 8.99
C LEU A 29 -8.57 5.39 10.44
N ASP A 30 -9.55 5.56 11.33
CA ASP A 30 -9.31 5.83 12.74
C ASP A 30 -8.93 4.57 13.54
N HIS A 31 -9.18 3.38 12.98
CA HIS A 31 -8.89 2.09 13.61
C HIS A 31 -7.54 1.46 13.18
N VAL A 32 -6.62 2.28 12.70
CA VAL A 32 -5.26 1.77 12.38
C VAL A 32 -4.62 1.18 13.64
N PRO A 33 -4.09 -0.07 13.59
CA PRO A 33 -3.46 -0.70 14.73
C PRO A 33 -2.33 0.13 15.32
N ASP A 34 -2.23 0.16 16.63
CA ASP A 34 -1.15 0.88 17.33
C ASP A 34 0.12 0.04 17.38
N GLU A 35 0.61 -0.32 16.22
CA GLU A 35 1.87 -1.04 16.02
C GLU A 35 3.02 -0.07 15.75
N PRO A 36 4.26 -0.41 16.10
CA PRO A 36 5.42 0.43 15.80
C PRO A 36 5.61 0.57 14.29
N PRO A 37 6.18 1.70 13.81
CA PRO A 37 6.42 1.88 12.38
C PRO A 37 7.37 0.81 11.84
N LEU A 38 7.13 0.36 10.61
CA LEU A 38 7.99 -0.56 9.86
C LEU A 38 8.53 0.14 8.62
N ARG A 39 9.81 0.00 8.36
CA ARG A 39 10.43 0.43 7.10
C ARG A 39 9.96 -0.48 5.98
N ALA A 40 9.30 0.07 4.97
CA ALA A 40 8.65 -0.70 3.92
C ALA A 40 9.13 -0.32 2.52
N ALA A 41 9.37 -1.31 1.68
CA ALA A 41 9.47 -1.13 0.25
C ALA A 41 8.23 -1.74 -0.41
N TYR A 42 7.64 -1.03 -1.37
CA TYR A 42 6.48 -1.51 -2.12
C TYR A 42 6.86 -1.64 -3.60
N LEU A 43 6.91 -2.87 -4.12
CA LEU A 43 7.33 -3.15 -5.49
C LEU A 43 6.10 -3.38 -6.37
N ILE A 44 6.07 -2.69 -7.52
CA ILE A 44 4.95 -2.71 -8.48
C ILE A 44 5.32 -3.34 -9.82
N TRP A 45 6.60 -3.49 -10.13
CA TRP A 45 7.08 -4.00 -11.42
C TRP A 45 8.42 -4.69 -11.31
N ARG A 46 8.67 -5.61 -12.22
CA ARG A 46 9.95 -6.32 -12.43
C ARG A 46 10.41 -6.16 -13.87
N GLU A 47 11.72 -5.92 -14.04
CA GLU A 47 12.41 -5.72 -15.32
C GLU A 47 11.97 -4.43 -16.05
N PRO A 48 12.41 -3.27 -15.53
CA PRO A 48 13.23 -3.08 -14.32
C PRO A 48 12.39 -3.17 -13.05
N TRP A 49 13.04 -3.41 -11.90
CA TRP A 49 12.36 -3.27 -10.61
C TRP A 49 11.90 -1.83 -10.43
N MET A 50 10.67 -1.65 -9.98
CA MET A 50 10.09 -0.33 -9.73
C MET A 50 9.34 -0.31 -8.40
N SER A 51 9.48 0.81 -7.71
CA SER A 51 8.80 1.10 -6.45
C SER A 51 7.89 2.32 -6.59
N VAL A 52 7.42 2.85 -5.47
CA VAL A 52 6.54 4.02 -5.38
C VAL A 52 7.22 5.15 -4.61
N GLY A 53 7.13 6.37 -5.11
CA GLY A 53 7.68 7.57 -4.48
C GLY A 53 6.66 8.32 -3.62
N ARG A 54 7.10 9.40 -2.96
CA ARG A 54 6.32 10.17 -1.98
C ARG A 54 5.06 10.85 -2.51
N ASP A 55 4.96 11.08 -3.80
CA ASP A 55 3.85 11.78 -4.45
C ASP A 55 2.76 10.84 -5.01
N THR A 56 2.80 9.57 -4.60
CA THR A 56 1.81 8.57 -5.01
C THR A 56 0.74 8.35 -3.95
N TYR A 57 -0.45 7.95 -4.38
CA TYR A 57 -1.52 7.54 -3.45
C TYR A 57 -1.08 6.34 -2.60
N ILE A 58 -0.38 5.38 -3.19
CA ILE A 58 0.15 4.20 -2.48
C ILE A 58 1.05 4.63 -1.32
N HIS A 59 1.91 5.64 -1.52
CA HIS A 59 2.73 6.18 -0.43
C HIS A 59 1.87 6.74 0.71
N SER A 60 0.78 7.46 0.38
CA SER A 60 -0.13 7.99 1.40
C SER A 60 -0.82 6.87 2.18
N VAL A 61 -1.19 5.79 1.51
CA VAL A 61 -1.74 4.59 2.15
C VAL A 61 -0.69 3.94 3.07
N LEU A 62 0.51 3.67 2.57
CA LEU A 62 1.61 3.11 3.38
C LEU A 62 1.83 3.93 4.65
N SER A 63 1.97 5.26 4.50
CA SER A 63 2.22 6.17 5.62
C SER A 63 1.09 6.15 6.66
N HIS A 64 -0.16 6.06 6.23
CA HIS A 64 -1.30 6.00 7.13
C HIS A 64 -1.28 4.75 8.02
N TRP A 65 -0.85 3.62 7.47
CA TRP A 65 -0.66 2.37 8.21
C TRP A 65 0.72 2.21 8.87
N LYS A 66 1.44 3.32 9.09
CA LYS A 66 2.78 3.34 9.70
C LYS A 66 3.79 2.42 9.00
N LEU A 67 3.68 2.32 7.68
CA LEU A 67 4.64 1.67 6.79
C LEU A 67 5.52 2.77 6.15
N GLU A 68 6.69 2.99 6.70
CA GLU A 68 7.62 4.03 6.28
C GLU A 68 8.26 3.66 4.94
N ASN A 69 7.81 4.29 3.87
CA ASN A 69 8.30 4.02 2.53
C ASN A 69 9.78 4.39 2.40
N VAL A 70 10.65 3.40 2.19
CA VAL A 70 12.10 3.60 2.04
C VAL A 70 12.50 4.34 0.75
N PHE A 71 11.55 4.56 -0.18
CA PHE A 71 11.70 5.37 -1.39
C PHE A 71 10.99 6.74 -1.29
N SER A 72 10.70 7.22 -0.09
CA SER A 72 10.09 8.54 0.14
C SER A 72 10.97 9.73 -0.28
N ASP A 73 12.26 9.52 -0.50
CA ASP A 73 13.19 10.46 -1.08
C ASP A 73 12.98 10.68 -2.59
N LYS A 74 12.25 9.77 -3.25
CA LYS A 74 11.96 9.78 -4.69
C LYS A 74 10.51 10.15 -4.99
N THR A 75 10.23 10.41 -6.26
CA THR A 75 8.89 10.74 -6.78
C THR A 75 8.42 9.73 -7.82
N ARG A 76 7.13 9.72 -8.10
CA ARG A 76 6.49 8.86 -9.09
C ARG A 76 6.76 7.37 -8.83
N TYR A 77 7.27 6.70 -9.83
CA TYR A 77 7.54 5.27 -9.83
C TYR A 77 9.03 5.02 -10.13
N PRO A 78 9.89 5.20 -9.13
CA PRO A 78 11.33 5.11 -9.34
C PRO A 78 11.74 3.69 -9.72
N LYS A 79 12.68 3.59 -10.67
CA LYS A 79 13.41 2.36 -10.92
C LYS A 79 14.40 2.12 -9.77
N THR A 80 14.60 0.87 -9.44
CA THR A 80 15.53 0.44 -8.40
C THR A 80 16.23 -0.86 -8.79
N THR A 81 17.12 -1.35 -7.95
CA THR A 81 17.77 -2.65 -8.05
C THR A 81 17.63 -3.40 -6.74
N LEU A 82 17.78 -4.71 -6.74
CA LEU A 82 17.80 -5.49 -5.50
C LEU A 82 18.98 -5.12 -4.59
N ALA A 83 20.08 -4.60 -5.15
CA ALA A 83 21.20 -4.08 -4.38
C ALA A 83 20.82 -2.79 -3.64
N GLU A 84 20.23 -1.80 -4.34
CA GLU A 84 19.71 -0.56 -3.72
C GLU A 84 18.64 -0.88 -2.67
N LEU A 85 17.75 -1.83 -2.96
CA LEU A 85 16.72 -2.26 -2.03
C LEU A 85 17.32 -2.82 -0.72
N LYS A 86 18.36 -3.65 -0.83
CA LYS A 86 19.10 -4.18 0.34
C LYS A 86 19.78 -3.07 1.12
N GLU A 87 20.42 -2.10 0.45
CA GLU A 87 21.07 -0.96 1.10
C GLU A 87 20.11 -0.08 1.90
N LYS A 88 18.86 0.04 1.43
CA LYS A 88 17.81 0.78 2.12
C LYS A 88 17.28 0.06 3.38
N GLN A 89 17.62 -1.20 3.59
CA GLN A 89 17.30 -2.00 4.77
C GLN A 89 15.82 -1.91 5.19
N PRO A 90 14.85 -2.28 4.33
CA PRO A 90 13.47 -2.35 4.74
C PRO A 90 13.23 -3.54 5.68
N ASP A 91 12.35 -3.36 6.68
CA ASP A 91 11.88 -4.45 7.53
C ASP A 91 10.97 -5.39 6.74
N VAL A 92 10.15 -4.79 5.84
CA VAL A 92 9.22 -5.53 4.97
C VAL A 92 9.34 -5.08 3.52
N ILE A 93 9.26 -6.04 2.60
CA ILE A 93 9.18 -5.80 1.16
C ILE A 93 7.85 -6.35 0.69
N LEU A 94 6.98 -5.47 0.22
CA LEU A 94 5.65 -5.79 -0.26
C LEU A 94 5.67 -5.98 -1.77
N LEU A 95 5.29 -7.15 -2.25
CA LEU A 95 5.18 -7.47 -3.68
C LEU A 95 3.71 -7.36 -4.08
N SER A 96 3.36 -6.33 -4.83
CA SER A 96 1.99 -6.07 -5.27
C SER A 96 1.49 -7.09 -6.29
N SER A 97 0.24 -7.55 -6.15
CA SER A 97 -0.36 -8.44 -7.15
C SER A 97 -0.62 -7.75 -8.49
N GLU A 98 -0.58 -6.42 -8.52
CA GLU A 98 -0.79 -5.60 -9.71
C GLU A 98 0.09 -4.33 -9.71
N PRO A 99 0.40 -3.71 -10.85
CA PRO A 99 0.08 -4.18 -12.21
C PRO A 99 0.93 -5.37 -12.66
N TYR A 100 2.08 -5.64 -11.99
CA TYR A 100 2.91 -6.81 -12.28
C TYR A 100 2.47 -7.98 -11.38
N PRO A 101 2.10 -9.15 -11.94
CA PRO A 101 1.62 -10.28 -11.17
C PRO A 101 2.78 -11.03 -10.49
N PHE A 102 3.26 -10.51 -9.37
CA PHE A 102 4.28 -11.18 -8.58
C PHE A 102 3.80 -12.56 -8.12
N LYS A 103 4.74 -13.53 -8.09
CA LYS A 103 4.50 -14.93 -7.74
C LYS A 103 5.55 -15.39 -6.72
N GLU A 104 5.35 -16.56 -6.15
CA GLU A 104 6.25 -17.17 -5.16
C GLU A 104 7.73 -17.18 -5.58
N LYS A 105 8.02 -17.45 -6.87
CA LYS A 105 9.40 -17.38 -7.40
C LYS A 105 10.06 -16.01 -7.19
N HIS A 106 9.26 -14.93 -7.23
CA HIS A 106 9.77 -13.57 -7.02
C HIS A 106 9.94 -13.27 -5.53
N VAL A 107 9.11 -13.84 -4.66
CA VAL A 107 9.31 -13.80 -3.20
C VAL A 107 10.66 -14.43 -2.87
N ASN A 108 10.95 -15.59 -3.44
CA ASN A 108 12.23 -16.29 -3.25
C ASN A 108 13.42 -15.53 -3.84
N GLU A 109 13.25 -14.91 -5.03
CA GLU A 109 14.29 -14.10 -5.68
C GLU A 109 14.66 -12.89 -4.80
N VAL A 110 13.66 -12.13 -4.34
CA VAL A 110 13.87 -10.95 -3.50
C VAL A 110 14.42 -11.37 -2.13
N GLY A 111 13.83 -12.38 -1.50
CA GLY A 111 14.26 -12.89 -0.20
C GLY A 111 15.71 -13.36 -0.18
N SER A 112 16.18 -14.00 -1.25
CA SER A 112 17.59 -14.43 -1.37
C SER A 112 18.56 -13.26 -1.42
N ARG A 113 18.13 -12.10 -1.92
CA ARG A 113 18.95 -10.89 -2.04
C ARG A 113 18.81 -9.94 -0.85
N CYS A 114 17.68 -10.01 -0.14
CA CYS A 114 17.36 -9.18 1.03
C CYS A 114 17.01 -10.09 2.22
N PRO A 115 17.96 -10.88 2.74
CA PRO A 115 17.69 -11.91 3.76
C PRO A 115 17.23 -11.34 5.11
N ASP A 116 17.53 -10.08 5.37
CA ASP A 116 17.16 -9.38 6.61
C ASP A 116 15.75 -8.77 6.55
N SER A 117 15.09 -8.85 5.39
CA SER A 117 13.75 -8.30 5.16
C SER A 117 12.72 -9.43 5.04
N ARG A 118 11.53 -9.21 5.58
CA ARG A 118 10.38 -10.09 5.31
C ARG A 118 9.79 -9.73 3.95
N VAL A 119 9.68 -10.68 3.03
CA VAL A 119 9.10 -10.48 1.70
C VAL A 119 7.68 -11.03 1.69
N LEU A 120 6.70 -10.17 1.48
CA LEU A 120 5.29 -10.49 1.60
C LEU A 120 4.54 -10.14 0.30
N PRO A 121 3.83 -11.09 -0.31
CA PRO A 121 2.88 -10.79 -1.37
C PRO A 121 1.68 -10.06 -0.77
N VAL A 122 1.21 -9.02 -1.44
CA VAL A 122 0.03 -8.25 -1.05
C VAL A 122 -0.90 -8.02 -2.23
N ASP A 123 -2.17 -7.91 -1.93
CA ASP A 123 -3.17 -7.51 -2.91
C ASP A 123 -3.02 -6.02 -3.23
N GLY A 124 -2.63 -5.70 -4.46
CA GLY A 124 -2.39 -4.34 -4.92
C GLY A 124 -3.63 -3.45 -4.86
N GLU A 125 -4.82 -4.04 -4.97
CA GLU A 125 -6.09 -3.29 -4.87
C GLU A 125 -6.23 -2.59 -3.51
N TRP A 126 -5.69 -3.15 -2.43
CA TRP A 126 -5.79 -2.52 -1.09
C TRP A 126 -5.07 -1.18 -1.02
N PHE A 127 -4.05 -0.99 -1.84
CA PHE A 127 -3.18 0.18 -1.83
C PHE A 127 -3.47 1.17 -2.97
N SER A 128 -4.20 0.77 -4.01
CA SER A 128 -4.32 1.54 -5.26
C SER A 128 -5.76 1.94 -5.63
N TRP A 129 -6.78 1.28 -5.11
CA TRP A 129 -8.16 1.50 -5.51
C TRP A 129 -8.86 2.60 -4.70
N TYR A 130 -9.83 3.26 -5.35
CA TYR A 130 -10.60 4.38 -4.80
C TYR A 130 -12.09 4.07 -4.64
N GLY A 131 -12.84 5.01 -4.07
CA GLY A 131 -14.30 4.94 -3.96
C GLY A 131 -14.75 3.88 -2.97
N SER A 132 -15.80 3.14 -3.32
CA SER A 132 -16.39 2.11 -2.45
C SER A 132 -15.41 0.95 -2.13
N ARG A 133 -14.41 0.72 -2.97
CA ARG A 133 -13.36 -0.28 -2.75
C ARG A 133 -12.45 0.05 -1.58
N MET A 134 -12.38 1.32 -1.14
CA MET A 134 -11.57 1.73 0.02
C MET A 134 -12.03 1.06 1.30
N LEU A 135 -13.35 0.90 1.52
CA LEU A 135 -13.86 0.31 2.75
C LEU A 135 -13.39 -1.13 2.99
N PRO A 136 -13.59 -2.08 2.07
CA PRO A 136 -13.08 -3.43 2.25
C PRO A 136 -11.53 -3.49 2.23
N ALA A 137 -10.86 -2.61 1.47
CA ALA A 137 -9.41 -2.53 1.43
C ALA A 137 -8.83 -2.13 2.80
N PHE A 138 -9.37 -1.10 3.44
CA PHE A 138 -8.88 -0.59 4.72
C PHE A 138 -9.12 -1.58 5.87
N ARG A 139 -10.24 -2.31 5.87
CA ARG A 139 -10.45 -3.45 6.78
C ARG A 139 -9.35 -4.50 6.65
N LYS A 140 -9.00 -4.84 5.42
CA LYS A 140 -7.92 -5.79 5.15
C LYS A 140 -6.55 -5.23 5.54
N LEU A 141 -6.28 -3.95 5.29
CA LEU A 141 -5.05 -3.29 5.73
C LEU A 141 -4.92 -3.24 7.25
N ASN A 142 -6.00 -2.97 7.99
CA ASN A 142 -6.01 -3.03 9.45
C ASN A 142 -5.64 -4.43 9.96
N ALA A 143 -6.27 -5.47 9.39
CA ALA A 143 -5.95 -6.86 9.73
C ALA A 143 -4.51 -7.25 9.34
N PHE A 144 -4.07 -6.87 8.16
CA PHE A 144 -2.71 -7.11 7.65
C PHE A 144 -1.67 -6.43 8.54
N ARG A 145 -1.87 -5.14 8.86
CA ARG A 145 -0.92 -4.38 9.69
C ARG A 145 -0.76 -5.01 11.08
N LYS A 146 -1.87 -5.43 11.69
CA LYS A 146 -1.85 -6.15 12.97
C LYS A 146 -1.12 -7.49 12.86
N ALA A 147 -1.23 -8.19 11.74
CA ALA A 147 -0.60 -9.50 11.56
C ALA A 147 0.92 -9.42 11.32
N ILE A 148 1.41 -8.31 10.79
CA ILE A 148 2.84 -8.14 10.53
C ILE A 148 3.60 -7.43 11.67
N GLY A 149 2.90 -6.92 12.65
CA GLY A 149 3.45 -6.32 13.88
C GLY A 149 4.04 -4.96 13.67
#